data_1dc7ad3bb895e6a535df9b07b079fdc4
#
_entry.id   1dc7ad3bb895e6a535df9b07b079fdc4
#
_cell.length_a   1.000
_cell.length_b   1.000
_cell.length_c   1.000
_cell.angle_alpha   90.00
_cell.angle_beta   90.00
_cell.angle_gamma   90.00
#
_symmetry.space_group_name_H-M   'P 1'
#
loop_
_entity.id
_entity.type
_entity.pdbx_description
1 polymer ?
#
loop_
_entity_poly.entity_id
_entity_poly.type
_entity_poly.pdbx_seq_one_letter_code
_entity_poly.pdbx_strand_id
1 'polypeptide(L)'
;SIVIAGGATRLRVHAHTGSPQALFDACARQGQVQGMKADDMLRQQHSASLPRKLVIVTDSAADLPEKIGGQFGIGVVPARVDLDGREYLDKVGLSTAEFYRRMAASQQLPRTSQPPSGDFRRQFELALAHHERVLYVGLSRALSGTLQSGEQAAARDEARRVDVFDTINAACGQALLVWRAAELAEQGHTETYIVSELERLRPLTRMWAIAPDISHAVRGGRIPRWAAPIARFTALTPMARMNAEGRMQVSGLLFTRDRAPEAFAHRVVGKLATGTRWRVIVGHCDARPQAERVLAAMRGRLAISEDHLVETGAA
;
A
#
# COMPACT_ATOMS: atom_id res chain seq x y z
N SER A 1 20.47 13.67 -16.20
CA SER A 1 20.83 15.08 -15.94
C SER A 1 20.74 15.35 -14.44
N ILE A 2 21.63 16.22 -13.95
CA ILE A 2 21.64 16.66 -12.55
C ILE A 2 21.67 18.20 -12.56
N VAL A 3 20.84 18.80 -11.73
CA VAL A 3 20.83 20.26 -11.48
C VAL A 3 21.01 20.49 -9.98
N ILE A 4 21.96 21.34 -9.61
CA ILE A 4 22.24 21.70 -8.22
C ILE A 4 22.07 23.21 -8.11
N ALA A 5 21.27 23.65 -7.14
CA ALA A 5 21.04 25.07 -6.85
C ALA A 5 21.07 25.31 -5.35
N GLY A 6 21.59 26.48 -4.93
CA GLY A 6 21.62 26.87 -3.52
C GLY A 6 22.86 27.66 -3.14
N GLY A 7 23.13 27.75 -1.84
CA GLY A 7 24.26 28.48 -1.24
C GLY A 7 25.13 27.58 -0.37
N ALA A 8 25.99 28.20 0.42
CA ALA A 8 26.99 27.49 1.22
C ALA A 8 26.43 26.55 2.29
N THR A 9 25.20 26.79 2.77
CA THR A 9 24.60 26.00 3.87
C THR A 9 23.40 25.14 3.45
N ARG A 10 22.85 25.37 2.24
CA ARG A 10 21.67 24.65 1.76
C ARG A 10 21.74 24.49 0.25
N LEU A 11 21.66 23.25 -0.19
CA LEU A 11 21.61 22.86 -1.59
C LEU A 11 20.28 22.17 -1.92
N ARG A 12 19.79 22.42 -3.12
CA ARG A 12 18.70 21.65 -3.73
C ARG A 12 19.27 20.87 -4.91
N VAL A 13 19.05 19.59 -4.91
CA VAL A 13 19.51 18.70 -5.97
C VAL A 13 18.28 18.18 -6.71
N HIS A 14 18.27 18.32 -8.03
CA HIS A 14 17.29 17.70 -8.92
C HIS A 14 18.02 16.81 -9.91
N ALA A 15 17.59 15.57 -10.06
CA ALA A 15 18.25 14.63 -10.96
C ALA A 15 17.25 13.65 -11.58
N HIS A 16 17.50 13.29 -12.85
CA HIS A 16 16.86 12.16 -13.50
C HIS A 16 17.75 10.93 -13.32
N THR A 17 17.23 9.91 -12.67
CA THR A 17 17.99 8.69 -12.31
C THR A 17 17.08 7.47 -12.36
N GLY A 18 17.65 6.32 -12.69
CA GLY A 18 16.98 5.02 -12.56
C GLY A 18 17.00 4.46 -11.12
N SER A 19 17.73 5.12 -10.21
CA SER A 19 17.83 4.71 -8.80
C SER A 19 17.76 5.94 -7.88
N PRO A 20 16.54 6.37 -7.48
CA PRO A 20 16.38 7.50 -6.57
C PRO A 20 17.14 7.30 -5.25
N GLN A 21 17.17 6.05 -4.73
CA GLN A 21 17.83 5.73 -3.49
C GLN A 21 19.34 5.97 -3.57
N ALA A 22 20.00 5.56 -4.65
CA ALA A 22 21.43 5.79 -4.83
C ALA A 22 21.77 7.29 -4.81
N LEU A 23 20.90 8.14 -5.36
CA LEU A 23 21.05 9.59 -5.30
C LEU A 23 20.87 10.10 -3.87
N PHE A 24 19.83 9.66 -3.16
CA PHE A 24 19.59 10.08 -1.76
C PHE A 24 20.74 9.65 -0.86
N ASP A 25 21.29 8.45 -1.04
CA ASP A 25 22.45 7.95 -0.29
C ASP A 25 23.73 8.76 -0.61
N ALA A 26 23.91 9.16 -1.87
CA ALA A 26 25.01 10.02 -2.26
C ALA A 26 24.92 11.41 -1.61
N CYS A 27 23.75 12.01 -1.61
CA CYS A 27 23.48 13.30 -0.94
C CYS A 27 23.69 13.18 0.57
N ALA A 28 23.23 12.10 1.19
CA ALA A 28 23.35 11.88 2.64
C ALA A 28 24.81 11.75 3.13
N ARG A 29 25.74 11.36 2.25
CA ARG A 29 27.18 11.38 2.57
C ARG A 29 27.77 12.80 2.62
N GLN A 30 27.08 13.79 2.03
CA GLN A 30 27.54 15.18 1.99
C GLN A 30 26.86 16.05 3.06
N GLY A 31 25.74 15.60 3.63
CA GLY A 31 25.02 16.36 4.65
C GLY A 31 23.62 15.80 4.94
N GLN A 32 22.89 16.49 5.80
CA GLN A 32 21.52 16.07 6.13
C GLN A 32 20.58 16.26 4.94
N VAL A 33 19.94 15.20 4.50
CA VAL A 33 18.94 15.22 3.43
C VAL A 33 17.55 15.45 4.02
N GLN A 34 16.80 16.39 3.46
CA GLN A 34 15.42 16.73 3.85
C GLN A 34 14.55 16.92 2.62
N GLY A 35 13.25 16.66 2.75
CA GLY A 35 12.27 16.90 1.70
C GLY A 35 12.51 16.04 0.45
N MET A 36 12.88 14.78 0.64
CA MET A 36 13.05 13.82 -0.45
C MET A 36 11.75 13.66 -1.23
N LYS A 37 11.90 13.64 -2.56
CA LYS A 37 10.81 13.41 -3.51
C LYS A 37 11.34 12.55 -4.64
N ALA A 38 10.53 11.64 -5.11
CA ALA A 38 10.82 10.83 -6.28
C ALA A 38 9.52 10.59 -7.07
N ASP A 39 9.61 10.72 -8.36
CA ASP A 39 8.50 10.54 -9.28
C ASP A 39 8.90 9.48 -10.31
N ASP A 40 8.03 8.51 -10.56
CA ASP A 40 8.20 7.53 -11.62
C ASP A 40 7.72 8.15 -12.94
N MET A 41 8.67 8.72 -13.68
CA MET A 41 8.39 9.40 -14.94
C MET A 41 7.86 8.46 -16.03
N LEU A 42 8.28 7.19 -16.05
CA LEU A 42 7.80 6.22 -17.02
C LEU A 42 6.33 5.89 -16.78
N ARG A 43 5.96 5.68 -15.52
CA ARG A 43 4.56 5.46 -15.12
C ARG A 43 3.70 6.70 -15.38
N GLN A 44 4.22 7.90 -15.11
CA GLN A 44 3.54 9.16 -15.42
C GLN A 44 3.32 9.33 -16.92
N GLN A 45 4.34 9.09 -17.74
CA GLN A 45 4.24 9.17 -19.20
C GLN A 45 3.23 8.14 -19.73
N HIS A 46 3.26 6.92 -19.21
CA HIS A 46 2.28 5.91 -19.58
C HIS A 46 0.87 6.33 -19.18
N SER A 47 0.67 6.78 -17.94
CA SER A 47 -0.63 7.29 -17.49
C SER A 47 -1.14 8.43 -18.38
N ALA A 48 -0.28 9.39 -18.69
CA ALA A 48 -0.61 10.53 -19.56
C ALA A 48 -1.01 10.13 -20.99
N SER A 49 -0.51 9.00 -21.48
CA SER A 49 -0.83 8.49 -22.83
C SER A 49 -2.17 7.73 -22.89
N LEU A 50 -2.76 7.40 -21.76
CA LEU A 50 -4.01 6.65 -21.69
C LEU A 50 -5.21 7.58 -22.03
N PRO A 51 -6.07 7.22 -23.00
CA PRO A 51 -7.18 8.07 -23.45
C PRO A 51 -8.38 7.98 -22.52
N ARG A 52 -8.22 8.38 -21.26
CA ARG A 52 -9.28 8.36 -20.24
C ARG A 52 -9.41 9.71 -19.54
N LYS A 53 -10.64 10.03 -19.12
CA LYS A 53 -10.95 11.29 -18.44
C LYS A 53 -10.63 11.24 -16.95
N LEU A 54 -10.73 10.06 -16.34
CA LEU A 54 -10.52 9.81 -14.91
C LEU A 54 -9.31 8.92 -14.69
N VAL A 55 -8.43 9.34 -13.79
CA VAL A 55 -7.28 8.54 -13.33
C VAL A 55 -7.42 8.18 -11.87
N ILE A 56 -6.93 6.97 -11.52
CA ILE A 56 -6.93 6.48 -10.14
C ILE A 56 -5.58 6.79 -9.49
N VAL A 57 -5.65 7.33 -8.28
CA VAL A 57 -4.50 7.53 -7.39
C VAL A 57 -4.74 6.72 -6.11
N THR A 58 -3.67 6.18 -5.55
CA THR A 58 -3.68 5.50 -4.25
C THR A 58 -2.44 5.90 -3.44
N ASP A 59 -2.28 5.34 -2.27
CA ASP A 59 -1.07 5.46 -1.44
C ASP A 59 -0.31 4.12 -1.37
N SER A 60 0.93 4.14 -0.87
CA SER A 60 1.79 2.95 -0.87
C SER A 60 1.36 1.86 0.13
N ALA A 61 0.39 2.14 1.02
CA ALA A 61 -0.19 1.11 1.87
C ALA A 61 -1.06 0.13 1.08
N ALA A 62 -1.43 0.45 -0.17
CA ALA A 62 -2.00 -0.52 -1.09
C ALA A 62 -0.90 -1.48 -1.58
N ASP A 63 -1.06 -2.76 -1.30
CA ASP A 63 -0.21 -3.82 -1.86
C ASP A 63 -0.66 -4.14 -3.28
N LEU A 64 -0.52 -3.14 -4.15
CA LEU A 64 -0.94 -3.24 -5.54
C LEU A 64 0.10 -4.02 -6.34
N PRO A 65 -0.29 -5.10 -7.07
CA PRO A 65 0.63 -5.79 -7.96
C PRO A 65 1.23 -4.82 -8.97
N GLU A 66 2.55 -4.86 -9.17
CA GLU A 66 3.26 -3.92 -10.07
C GLU A 66 2.70 -3.97 -11.49
N LYS A 67 2.37 -5.17 -11.97
CA LYS A 67 1.71 -5.38 -13.27
C LYS A 67 0.41 -4.58 -13.39
N ILE A 68 -0.42 -4.60 -12.35
CA ILE A 68 -1.71 -3.88 -12.31
C ILE A 68 -1.46 -2.36 -12.24
N GLY A 69 -0.56 -1.94 -11.35
CA GLY A 69 -0.18 -0.53 -11.23
C GLY A 69 0.35 0.06 -12.53
N GLY A 70 1.20 -0.69 -13.24
CA GLY A 70 1.74 -0.33 -14.54
C GLY A 70 0.69 -0.34 -15.65
N GLN A 71 -0.08 -1.42 -15.78
CA GLN A 71 -1.11 -1.58 -16.81
C GLN A 71 -2.12 -0.42 -16.81
N PHE A 72 -2.60 -0.04 -15.63
CA PHE A 72 -3.62 1.00 -15.48
C PHE A 72 -3.04 2.39 -15.18
N GLY A 73 -1.73 2.59 -15.17
CA GLY A 73 -1.09 3.87 -14.89
C GLY A 73 -1.55 4.49 -13.56
N ILE A 74 -1.72 3.66 -12.52
CA ILE A 74 -2.22 4.10 -11.21
C ILE A 74 -1.15 4.94 -10.52
N GLY A 75 -1.50 6.17 -10.12
CA GLY A 75 -0.62 7.02 -9.33
C GLY A 75 -0.50 6.51 -7.89
N VAL A 76 0.73 6.53 -7.33
CA VAL A 76 0.97 6.08 -5.96
C VAL A 76 1.67 7.18 -5.17
N VAL A 77 1.10 7.58 -4.03
CA VAL A 77 1.72 8.52 -3.09
C VAL A 77 2.46 7.72 -2.02
N PRO A 78 3.81 7.80 -1.95
CA PRO A 78 4.58 6.99 -1.03
C PRO A 78 4.48 7.48 0.42
N ALA A 79 4.29 6.56 1.35
CA ALA A 79 4.49 6.81 2.77
C ALA A 79 5.97 7.09 3.07
N ARG A 80 6.23 7.68 4.23
CA ARG A 80 7.58 7.91 4.73
C ARG A 80 7.99 6.76 5.64
N VAL A 81 9.19 6.27 5.48
CA VAL A 81 9.79 5.21 6.30
C VAL A 81 11.03 5.75 6.96
N ASP A 82 11.05 5.79 8.28
CA ASP A 82 12.27 6.03 9.05
C ASP A 82 12.90 4.67 9.39
N LEU A 83 14.15 4.52 9.02
CA LEU A 83 14.97 3.35 9.33
C LEU A 83 16.36 3.85 9.81
N ASP A 84 16.68 3.57 11.07
CA ASP A 84 17.91 4.01 11.72
C ASP A 84 18.13 5.54 11.65
N GLY A 85 17.06 6.33 11.81
CA GLY A 85 17.10 7.80 11.76
C GLY A 85 17.26 8.38 10.36
N ARG A 86 17.07 7.56 9.32
CA ARG A 86 17.07 8.01 7.91
C ARG A 86 15.67 7.84 7.32
N GLU A 87 15.19 8.89 6.68
CA GLU A 87 13.91 8.86 5.98
C GLU A 87 14.07 8.26 4.57
N TYR A 88 13.10 7.46 4.17
CA TYR A 88 12.96 6.85 2.85
C TYR A 88 11.53 7.01 2.34
N LEU A 89 11.35 6.91 1.01
CA LEU A 89 10.04 6.80 0.38
C LEU A 89 9.70 5.32 0.16
N ASP A 90 8.59 4.88 0.72
CA ASP A 90 8.14 3.48 0.62
C ASP A 90 7.91 3.07 -0.84
N LYS A 91 8.47 1.93 -1.23
CA LYS A 91 8.37 1.32 -2.59
C LYS A 91 8.93 2.16 -3.74
N VAL A 92 9.43 3.37 -3.48
CA VAL A 92 9.99 4.26 -4.50
C VAL A 92 11.48 4.52 -4.25
N GLY A 93 11.83 4.99 -3.07
CA GLY A 93 13.22 5.25 -2.66
C GLY A 93 13.85 4.07 -1.93
N LEU A 94 13.05 3.09 -1.51
CA LEU A 94 13.48 1.88 -0.82
C LEU A 94 12.66 0.72 -1.37
N SER A 95 13.31 -0.20 -2.09
CA SER A 95 12.65 -1.43 -2.54
C SER A 95 12.30 -2.32 -1.34
N THR A 96 11.28 -3.15 -1.48
CA THR A 96 10.85 -4.09 -0.43
C THR A 96 11.98 -5.02 0.01
N ALA A 97 12.72 -5.59 -0.92
CA ALA A 97 13.88 -6.45 -0.63
C ALA A 97 14.97 -5.71 0.16
N GLU A 98 15.29 -4.47 -0.23
CA GLU A 98 16.26 -3.63 0.50
C GLU A 98 15.76 -3.25 1.89
N PHE A 99 14.46 -2.95 2.01
CA PHE A 99 13.82 -2.66 3.29
C PHE A 99 13.99 -3.83 4.27
N TYR A 100 13.63 -5.06 3.87
CA TYR A 100 13.76 -6.23 4.74
C TYR A 100 15.21 -6.54 5.09
N ARG A 101 16.13 -6.41 4.14
CA ARG A 101 17.57 -6.59 4.40
C ARG A 101 18.09 -5.63 5.46
N ARG A 102 17.75 -4.33 5.35
CA ARG A 102 18.16 -3.30 6.32
C ARG A 102 17.45 -3.48 7.66
N MET A 103 16.18 -3.79 7.66
CA MET A 103 15.43 -4.05 8.88
C MET A 103 16.01 -5.21 9.67
N ALA A 104 16.46 -6.28 8.99
CA ALA A 104 17.09 -7.42 9.64
C ALA A 104 18.45 -7.07 10.26
N ALA A 105 19.16 -6.09 9.70
CA ALA A 105 20.46 -5.62 10.22
C ALA A 105 20.31 -4.52 11.28
N SER A 106 19.13 -3.90 11.41
CA SER A 106 18.87 -2.79 12.32
C SER A 106 18.55 -3.27 13.74
N GLN A 107 19.03 -2.54 14.74
CA GLN A 107 18.63 -2.72 16.14
C GLN A 107 17.32 -1.97 16.48
N GLN A 108 16.93 -1.02 15.65
CA GLN A 108 15.71 -0.22 15.84
C GLN A 108 14.60 -0.72 14.92
N LEU A 109 13.36 -0.62 15.41
CA LEU A 109 12.22 -0.91 14.56
C LEU A 109 11.96 0.23 13.59
N PRO A 110 11.71 -0.07 12.30
CA PRO A 110 11.25 0.92 11.35
C PRO A 110 9.98 1.63 11.85
N ARG A 111 9.89 2.90 11.52
CA ARG A 111 8.67 3.70 11.77
C ARG A 111 8.13 4.20 10.45
N THR A 112 6.82 4.19 10.30
CA THR A 112 6.16 4.78 9.14
C THR A 112 5.41 6.03 9.55
N SER A 113 5.39 7.01 8.68
CA SER A 113 4.56 8.20 8.80
C SER A 113 3.78 8.45 7.52
N GLN A 114 2.61 9.06 7.69
CA GLN A 114 1.75 9.43 6.56
C GLN A 114 2.44 10.39 5.61
N PRO A 115 2.15 10.33 4.30
CA PRO A 115 2.59 11.34 3.36
C PRO A 115 2.00 12.70 3.74
N PRO A 116 2.76 13.79 3.67
CA PRO A 116 2.20 15.13 3.87
C PRO A 116 1.24 15.49 2.72
N SER A 117 0.26 16.36 2.99
CA SER A 117 -0.72 16.82 2.00
C SER A 117 -0.09 17.43 0.74
N GLY A 118 1.12 17.99 0.87
CA GLY A 118 1.88 18.51 -0.27
C GLY A 118 2.32 17.46 -1.29
N ASP A 119 2.56 16.22 -0.86
CA ASP A 119 2.91 15.13 -1.77
C ASP A 119 1.67 14.66 -2.55
N PHE A 120 0.50 14.56 -1.88
CA PHE A 120 -0.79 14.31 -2.53
C PHE A 120 -1.14 15.40 -3.52
N ARG A 121 -1.03 16.67 -3.13
CA ARG A 121 -1.30 17.80 -4.02
C ARG A 121 -0.49 17.72 -5.30
N ARG A 122 0.82 17.50 -5.19
CA ARG A 122 1.69 17.33 -6.36
C ARG A 122 1.24 16.16 -7.25
N GLN A 123 0.90 15.03 -6.66
CA GLN A 123 0.43 13.87 -7.43
C GLN A 123 -0.89 14.16 -8.15
N PHE A 124 -1.81 14.87 -7.50
CA PHE A 124 -3.07 15.28 -8.11
C PHE A 124 -2.86 16.31 -9.24
N GLU A 125 -2.00 17.33 -9.02
CA GLU A 125 -1.66 18.31 -10.04
C GLU A 125 -1.04 17.66 -11.28
N LEU A 126 -0.12 16.70 -11.09
CA LEU A 126 0.47 15.92 -12.19
C LEU A 126 -0.58 15.12 -12.96
N ALA A 127 -1.48 14.46 -12.25
CA ALA A 127 -2.56 13.69 -12.85
C ALA A 127 -3.54 14.59 -13.63
N LEU A 128 -3.93 15.72 -13.05
CA LEU A 128 -4.85 16.68 -13.65
C LEU A 128 -4.25 17.47 -14.82
N ALA A 129 -2.93 17.42 -15.03
CA ALA A 129 -2.31 17.99 -16.22
C ALA A 129 -2.66 17.19 -17.51
N HIS A 130 -3.11 15.94 -17.36
CA HIS A 130 -3.39 15.04 -18.48
C HIS A 130 -4.80 14.44 -18.45
N HIS A 131 -5.51 14.54 -17.33
CA HIS A 131 -6.84 13.96 -17.11
C HIS A 131 -7.81 15.01 -16.57
N GLU A 132 -9.10 14.83 -16.82
CA GLU A 132 -10.13 15.76 -16.36
C GLU A 132 -10.39 15.62 -14.86
N ARG A 133 -10.28 14.41 -14.30
CA ARG A 133 -10.60 14.09 -12.90
C ARG A 133 -9.64 13.08 -12.30
N VAL A 134 -9.55 13.10 -10.98
CA VAL A 134 -8.79 12.15 -10.15
C VAL A 134 -9.72 11.53 -9.12
N LEU A 135 -9.66 10.21 -8.96
CA LEU A 135 -10.24 9.52 -7.81
C LEU A 135 -9.10 8.93 -6.96
N TYR A 136 -8.92 9.48 -5.76
CA TYR A 136 -8.01 8.93 -4.77
C TYR A 136 -8.73 7.84 -3.96
N VAL A 137 -8.27 6.59 -4.09
CA VAL A 137 -8.78 5.40 -3.39
C VAL A 137 -7.76 5.05 -2.30
N GLY A 138 -8.04 5.46 -1.08
CA GLY A 138 -7.06 5.54 0.00
C GLY A 138 -7.21 4.51 1.10
N LEU A 139 -6.15 4.39 1.90
CA LEU A 139 -6.06 3.62 3.14
C LEU A 139 -7.18 4.01 4.12
N SER A 140 -7.69 3.02 4.86
CA SER A 140 -8.66 3.24 5.93
C SER A 140 -8.27 4.38 6.87
N ARG A 141 -9.16 5.35 7.02
CA ARG A 141 -9.05 6.48 7.96
C ARG A 141 -8.82 6.02 9.41
N ALA A 142 -9.36 4.87 9.78
CA ALA A 142 -9.25 4.34 11.12
C ALA A 142 -7.85 3.78 11.45
N LEU A 143 -6.98 3.59 10.43
CA LEU A 143 -5.61 3.09 10.60
C LEU A 143 -4.55 4.19 10.53
N SER A 144 -4.79 5.25 9.76
CA SER A 144 -3.78 6.27 9.49
C SER A 144 -4.42 7.60 9.10
N GLY A 145 -3.73 8.71 9.37
CA GLY A 145 -4.07 10.03 8.84
C GLY A 145 -3.76 10.20 7.35
N THR A 146 -3.29 9.17 6.65
CA THR A 146 -2.97 9.22 5.22
C THR A 146 -4.15 9.68 4.37
N LEU A 147 -5.35 9.14 4.61
CA LEU A 147 -6.55 9.56 3.91
C LEU A 147 -6.84 11.05 4.14
N GLN A 148 -6.73 11.52 5.40
CA GLN A 148 -6.95 12.92 5.76
C GLN A 148 -5.95 13.86 5.04
N SER A 149 -4.69 13.44 4.88
CA SER A 149 -3.71 14.20 4.09
C SER A 149 -4.13 14.34 2.63
N GLY A 150 -4.69 13.27 2.03
CA GLY A 150 -5.25 13.30 0.68
C GLY A 150 -6.47 14.21 0.57
N GLU A 151 -7.40 14.16 1.54
CA GLU A 151 -8.57 15.05 1.60
C GLU A 151 -8.19 16.53 1.72
N GLN A 152 -7.19 16.84 2.56
CA GLN A 152 -6.68 18.19 2.68
C GLN A 152 -6.05 18.70 1.37
N ALA A 153 -5.43 17.81 0.60
CA ALA A 153 -4.91 18.14 -0.72
C ALA A 153 -6.03 18.35 -1.74
N ALA A 154 -7.01 17.44 -1.77
CA ALA A 154 -8.17 17.52 -2.66
C ALA A 154 -9.00 18.78 -2.43
N ALA A 155 -9.20 19.18 -1.17
CA ALA A 155 -9.94 20.39 -0.81
C ALA A 155 -9.29 21.70 -1.33
N ARG A 156 -8.03 21.65 -1.77
CA ARG A 156 -7.33 22.81 -2.38
C ARG A 156 -7.51 22.91 -3.89
N ASP A 157 -8.10 21.92 -4.53
CA ASP A 157 -8.49 22.02 -5.94
C ASP A 157 -9.84 22.76 -6.04
N GLU A 158 -9.78 24.04 -6.35
CA GLU A 158 -10.96 24.91 -6.43
C GLU A 158 -11.99 24.41 -7.45
N ALA A 159 -11.54 23.73 -8.50
CA ALA A 159 -12.40 23.15 -9.53
C ALA A 159 -13.06 21.83 -9.09
N ARG A 160 -12.76 21.32 -7.91
CA ARG A 160 -13.30 20.07 -7.34
C ARG A 160 -13.22 18.88 -8.30
N ARG A 161 -12.05 18.70 -8.90
CA ARG A 161 -11.77 17.60 -9.84
C ARG A 161 -11.17 16.38 -9.16
N VAL A 162 -10.93 16.45 -7.85
CA VAL A 162 -10.34 15.36 -7.05
C VAL A 162 -11.36 14.87 -6.05
N ASP A 163 -11.72 13.60 -6.16
CA ASP A 163 -12.57 12.90 -5.22
C ASP A 163 -11.78 11.90 -4.39
N VAL A 164 -12.25 11.64 -3.17
CA VAL A 164 -11.56 10.78 -2.21
C VAL A 164 -12.49 9.68 -1.73
N PHE A 165 -12.03 8.43 -1.84
CA PHE A 165 -12.76 7.26 -1.38
C PHE A 165 -12.00 6.55 -0.26
N ASP A 166 -12.64 6.40 0.91
CA ASP A 166 -12.15 5.59 2.02
C ASP A 166 -12.45 4.11 1.77
N THR A 167 -11.41 3.30 1.58
CA THR A 167 -11.61 1.87 1.35
C THR A 167 -12.08 1.12 2.59
N ILE A 168 -11.95 1.70 3.77
CA ILE A 168 -12.13 1.01 5.07
C ILE A 168 -11.29 -0.29 5.09
N ASN A 169 -10.19 -0.26 4.37
CA ASN A 169 -9.32 -1.40 4.16
C ASN A 169 -7.85 -0.97 4.10
N ALA A 170 -6.93 -1.93 4.00
CA ALA A 170 -5.48 -1.73 3.88
C ALA A 170 -4.87 -2.83 3.01
N ALA A 171 -3.61 -2.69 2.67
CA ALA A 171 -2.81 -3.72 2.03
C ALA A 171 -3.51 -4.35 0.81
N CYS A 172 -3.60 -5.67 0.73
CA CYS A 172 -4.26 -6.39 -0.37
C CYS A 172 -5.76 -6.04 -0.50
N GLY A 173 -6.45 -5.72 0.61
CA GLY A 173 -7.85 -5.34 0.58
C GLY A 173 -8.08 -3.97 -0.08
N GLN A 174 -7.23 -2.99 0.23
CA GLN A 174 -7.21 -1.69 -0.46
C GLN A 174 -6.86 -1.89 -1.95
N ALA A 175 -5.84 -2.69 -2.24
CA ALA A 175 -5.39 -2.97 -3.61
C ALA A 175 -6.51 -3.55 -4.51
N LEU A 176 -7.36 -4.44 -3.99
CA LEU A 176 -8.50 -4.99 -4.74
C LEU A 176 -9.50 -3.91 -5.15
N LEU A 177 -9.80 -2.95 -4.28
CA LEU A 177 -10.69 -1.84 -4.58
C LEU A 177 -10.06 -0.83 -5.54
N VAL A 178 -8.77 -0.54 -5.38
CA VAL A 178 -7.98 0.29 -6.30
C VAL A 178 -7.97 -0.32 -7.70
N TRP A 179 -7.71 -1.62 -7.79
CA TRP A 179 -7.72 -2.34 -9.06
C TRP A 179 -9.09 -2.28 -9.74
N ARG A 180 -10.17 -2.54 -8.99
CA ARG A 180 -11.51 -2.45 -9.56
C ARG A 180 -11.86 -1.03 -10.04
N ALA A 181 -11.48 -0.01 -9.29
CA ALA A 181 -11.65 1.38 -9.70
C ALA A 181 -10.93 1.68 -11.03
N ALA A 182 -9.70 1.18 -11.17
CA ALA A 182 -8.89 1.38 -12.38
C ALA A 182 -9.48 0.67 -13.62
N GLU A 183 -10.00 -0.55 -13.46
CA GLU A 183 -10.71 -1.27 -14.53
C GLU A 183 -11.93 -0.47 -15.04
N LEU A 184 -12.73 0.04 -14.10
CA LEU A 184 -13.93 0.82 -14.43
C LEU A 184 -13.59 2.16 -15.09
N ALA A 185 -12.51 2.81 -14.63
CA ALA A 185 -12.02 4.04 -15.26
C ALA A 185 -11.52 3.78 -16.70
N GLU A 186 -10.84 2.65 -16.94
CA GLU A 186 -10.41 2.25 -18.28
C GLU A 186 -11.60 1.94 -19.20
N GLN A 187 -12.67 1.36 -18.66
CA GLN A 187 -13.92 1.12 -19.37
C GLN A 187 -14.72 2.41 -19.65
N GLY A 188 -14.24 3.57 -19.20
CA GLY A 188 -14.86 4.88 -19.43
C GLY A 188 -16.06 5.18 -18.54
N HIS A 189 -16.24 4.47 -17.42
CA HIS A 189 -17.30 4.77 -16.45
C HIS A 189 -17.05 6.10 -15.74
N THR A 190 -18.15 6.77 -15.38
CA THR A 190 -18.12 8.02 -14.63
C THR A 190 -17.63 7.78 -13.19
N GLU A 191 -17.05 8.80 -12.59
CA GLU A 191 -16.62 8.76 -11.18
C GLU A 191 -17.77 8.35 -10.25
N THR A 192 -18.95 8.92 -10.39
CA THR A 192 -20.13 8.58 -9.59
C THR A 192 -20.47 7.08 -9.67
N TYR A 193 -20.41 6.49 -10.88
CA TYR A 193 -20.62 5.05 -11.07
C TYR A 193 -19.52 4.24 -10.35
N ILE A 194 -18.25 4.64 -10.50
CA ILE A 194 -17.12 3.95 -9.87
C ILE A 194 -17.26 3.99 -8.35
N VAL A 195 -17.54 5.15 -7.77
CA VAL A 195 -17.72 5.30 -6.32
C VAL A 195 -18.86 4.42 -5.83
N SER A 196 -20.01 4.42 -6.51
CA SER A 196 -21.16 3.57 -6.12
C SER A 196 -20.82 2.08 -6.17
N GLU A 197 -20.04 1.64 -7.17
CA GLU A 197 -19.61 0.26 -7.28
C GLU A 197 -18.58 -0.10 -6.18
N LEU A 198 -17.67 0.81 -5.85
CA LEU A 198 -16.73 0.62 -4.74
C LEU A 198 -17.47 0.55 -3.39
N GLU A 199 -18.50 1.37 -3.17
CA GLU A 199 -19.33 1.30 -1.97
C GLU A 199 -20.05 -0.05 -1.85
N ARG A 200 -20.54 -0.59 -2.96
CA ARG A 200 -21.14 -1.93 -3.02
C ARG A 200 -20.12 -3.03 -2.73
N LEU A 201 -18.89 -2.92 -3.24
CA LEU A 201 -17.83 -3.93 -3.10
C LEU A 201 -17.10 -3.85 -1.77
N ARG A 202 -17.00 -2.67 -1.17
CA ARG A 202 -16.27 -2.45 0.09
C ARG A 202 -16.66 -3.44 1.20
N PRO A 203 -17.93 -3.67 1.53
CA PRO A 203 -18.32 -4.66 2.54
C PRO A 203 -18.10 -6.11 2.10
N LEU A 204 -17.88 -6.36 0.82
CA LEU A 204 -17.59 -7.69 0.26
C LEU A 204 -16.09 -7.95 0.18
N THR A 205 -15.26 -6.91 0.23
CA THR A 205 -13.80 -7.02 0.22
C THR A 205 -13.32 -7.46 1.59
N ARG A 206 -12.71 -8.63 1.66
CA ARG A 206 -12.25 -9.27 2.89
C ARG A 206 -10.74 -9.25 2.96
N MET A 207 -10.19 -8.84 4.10
CA MET A 207 -8.76 -8.86 4.36
C MET A 207 -8.48 -9.60 5.66
N TRP A 208 -7.57 -10.57 5.59
CA TRP A 208 -7.03 -11.30 6.74
C TRP A 208 -5.51 -11.30 6.69
N ALA A 209 -4.90 -11.42 7.85
CA ALA A 209 -3.47 -11.54 7.99
C ALA A 209 -3.12 -12.58 9.06
N ILE A 210 -1.96 -13.19 8.92
CA ILE A 210 -1.28 -13.94 9.98
C ILE A 210 0.11 -13.33 10.18
N ALA A 211 0.55 -13.31 11.43
CA ALA A 211 1.90 -12.85 11.77
C ALA A 211 2.45 -13.76 12.87
N PRO A 212 3.52 -14.54 12.60
CA PRO A 212 4.20 -15.31 13.64
C PRO A 212 4.83 -14.39 14.71
N ASP A 213 5.26 -13.22 14.33
CA ASP A 213 5.73 -12.15 15.22
C ASP A 213 4.87 -10.89 15.06
N ILE A 214 4.14 -10.55 16.12
CA ILE A 214 3.30 -9.34 16.17
C ILE A 214 3.98 -8.17 16.88
N SER A 215 5.24 -8.29 17.27
CA SER A 215 5.95 -7.27 18.07
C SER A 215 5.95 -5.90 17.39
N HIS A 216 6.13 -5.85 16.08
CA HIS A 216 6.08 -4.63 15.29
C HIS A 216 4.69 -3.98 15.32
N ALA A 217 3.63 -4.77 15.11
CA ALA A 217 2.25 -4.28 15.12
C ALA A 217 1.79 -3.79 16.50
N VAL A 218 2.24 -4.45 17.57
CA VAL A 218 1.97 -4.04 18.96
C VAL A 218 2.71 -2.75 19.28
N ARG A 219 4.00 -2.64 18.94
CA ARG A 219 4.79 -1.41 19.18
C ARG A 219 4.27 -0.24 18.36
N GLY A 220 3.76 -0.50 17.16
CA GLY A 220 3.13 0.50 16.30
C GLY A 220 1.71 0.90 16.73
N GLY A 221 1.13 0.25 17.76
CA GLY A 221 -0.22 0.54 18.25
C GLY A 221 -1.36 0.00 17.37
N ARG A 222 -1.10 -0.81 16.35
CA ARG A 222 -2.10 -1.45 15.47
C ARG A 222 -2.71 -2.71 16.11
N ILE A 223 -2.01 -3.30 17.08
CA ILE A 223 -2.49 -4.43 17.90
C ILE A 223 -2.35 -4.05 19.39
N PRO A 224 -3.36 -4.33 20.22
CA PRO A 224 -3.30 -4.03 21.66
C PRO A 224 -2.12 -4.72 22.36
N ARG A 225 -1.48 -4.05 23.31
CA ARG A 225 -0.29 -4.55 24.02
C ARG A 225 -0.50 -5.87 24.76
N TRP A 226 -1.72 -6.16 25.20
CA TRP A 226 -2.05 -7.42 25.89
C TRP A 226 -1.91 -8.65 24.98
N ALA A 227 -1.89 -8.49 23.64
CA ALA A 227 -1.72 -9.59 22.70
C ALA A 227 -0.25 -10.05 22.57
N ALA A 228 0.73 -9.23 22.98
CA ALA A 228 2.15 -9.52 22.84
C ALA A 228 2.62 -10.79 23.59
N PRO A 229 2.24 -11.05 24.84
CA PRO A 229 2.66 -12.27 25.55
C PRO A 229 2.17 -13.55 24.89
N ILE A 230 0.97 -13.55 24.32
CA ILE A 230 0.37 -14.71 23.67
C ILE A 230 1.23 -15.21 22.51
N ALA A 231 1.76 -14.29 21.69
CA ALA A 231 2.60 -14.66 20.54
C ALA A 231 4.00 -15.15 20.93
N ARG A 232 4.53 -14.73 22.09
CA ARG A 232 5.89 -15.08 22.52
C ARG A 232 6.00 -16.47 23.17
N PHE A 233 4.98 -16.88 23.95
CA PHE A 233 5.07 -18.06 24.80
C PHE A 233 4.40 -19.31 24.23
N THR A 234 3.77 -19.20 23.07
CA THR A 234 3.05 -20.34 22.47
C THR A 234 3.46 -20.53 21.01
N ALA A 235 3.35 -21.77 20.51
CA ALA A 235 3.49 -22.07 19.08
C ALA A 235 2.28 -21.52 18.27
N LEU A 236 1.59 -20.51 18.80
CA LEU A 236 0.37 -19.95 18.25
C LEU A 236 0.71 -18.81 17.28
N THR A 237 0.11 -18.83 16.11
CA THR A 237 0.17 -17.75 15.15
C THR A 237 -1.13 -16.97 15.20
N PRO A 238 -1.11 -15.70 15.64
CA PRO A 238 -2.29 -14.85 15.63
C PRO A 238 -2.81 -14.65 14.21
N MET A 239 -4.12 -14.70 14.08
CA MET A 239 -4.86 -14.36 12.87
C MET A 239 -5.63 -13.07 13.13
N ALA A 240 -5.50 -12.10 12.25
CA ALA A 240 -6.21 -10.84 12.27
C ALA A 240 -7.09 -10.67 11.03
N ARG A 241 -8.06 -9.79 11.11
CA ARG A 241 -8.90 -9.36 9.98
C ARG A 241 -9.19 -7.88 10.05
N MET A 242 -9.51 -7.30 8.91
CA MET A 242 -10.13 -5.98 8.87
C MET A 242 -11.59 -6.09 9.34
N ASN A 243 -11.99 -5.22 10.28
CA ASN A 243 -13.39 -5.11 10.71
C ASN A 243 -14.16 -4.06 9.87
N ALA A 244 -15.45 -3.91 10.14
CA ALA A 244 -16.31 -2.99 9.42
C ALA A 244 -15.96 -1.51 9.63
N GLU A 245 -15.28 -1.20 10.74
CA GLU A 245 -14.80 0.14 11.11
C GLU A 245 -13.42 0.45 10.50
N GLY A 246 -12.85 -0.47 9.71
CA GLY A 246 -11.55 -0.29 9.07
C GLY A 246 -10.35 -0.42 10.02
N ARG A 247 -10.48 -1.19 11.09
CA ARG A 247 -9.41 -1.50 12.06
C ARG A 247 -9.01 -2.95 11.99
N MET A 248 -7.74 -3.22 12.24
CA MET A 248 -7.26 -4.59 12.41
C MET A 248 -7.75 -5.17 13.74
N GLN A 249 -8.40 -6.33 13.68
CA GLN A 249 -8.95 -7.04 14.82
C GLN A 249 -8.43 -8.48 14.85
N VAL A 250 -7.98 -8.94 16.02
CA VAL A 250 -7.66 -10.36 16.21
C VAL A 250 -8.92 -11.19 15.97
N SER A 251 -8.82 -12.18 15.10
CA SER A 251 -9.94 -13.01 14.66
C SER A 251 -9.76 -14.50 14.94
N GLY A 252 -8.66 -14.88 15.57
CA GLY A 252 -8.36 -16.24 16.00
C GLY A 252 -6.88 -16.50 16.19
N LEU A 253 -6.58 -17.76 16.53
CA LEU A 253 -5.23 -18.29 16.71
C LEU A 253 -5.08 -19.58 15.88
N LEU A 254 -3.92 -19.77 15.27
CA LEU A 254 -3.55 -21.00 14.60
C LEU A 254 -2.54 -21.75 15.47
N PHE A 255 -2.78 -23.04 15.70
CA PHE A 255 -2.02 -23.86 16.64
C PHE A 255 -0.83 -24.59 16.00
N THR A 256 -0.51 -24.30 14.74
CA THR A 256 0.58 -24.97 14.00
C THR A 256 1.48 -23.94 13.36
N ARG A 257 2.81 -23.97 13.67
CA ARG A 257 3.78 -23.12 12.98
C ARG A 257 4.04 -23.60 11.55
N ASP A 258 4.34 -24.88 11.39
CA ASP A 258 4.78 -25.43 10.09
C ASP A 258 3.66 -25.50 9.05
N ARG A 259 2.42 -25.69 9.49
CA ARG A 259 1.22 -25.71 8.63
C ARG A 259 0.36 -24.44 8.76
N ALA A 260 0.90 -23.39 9.34
CA ALA A 260 0.16 -22.13 9.49
C ALA A 260 -0.37 -21.56 8.16
N PRO A 261 0.37 -21.61 7.03
CA PRO A 261 -0.12 -21.15 5.74
C PRO A 261 -1.38 -21.87 5.27
N GLU A 262 -1.39 -23.21 5.30
CA GLU A 262 -2.55 -24.01 4.87
C GLU A 262 -3.71 -23.88 5.85
N ALA A 263 -3.43 -23.89 7.16
CA ALA A 263 -4.45 -23.69 8.19
C ALA A 263 -5.11 -22.31 8.08
N PHE A 264 -4.33 -21.29 7.77
CA PHE A 264 -4.84 -19.94 7.47
C PHE A 264 -5.75 -19.95 6.25
N ALA A 265 -5.27 -20.48 5.12
CA ALA A 265 -6.05 -20.59 3.89
C ALA A 265 -7.38 -21.32 4.13
N HIS A 266 -7.35 -22.46 4.82
CA HIS A 266 -8.56 -23.23 5.15
C HIS A 266 -9.55 -22.43 5.99
N ARG A 267 -9.03 -21.71 7.00
CA ARG A 267 -9.89 -20.89 7.87
C ARG A 267 -10.50 -19.70 7.15
N VAL A 268 -9.75 -19.06 6.23
CA VAL A 268 -10.26 -17.98 5.38
C VAL A 268 -11.33 -18.51 4.44
N VAL A 269 -11.02 -19.58 3.70
CA VAL A 269 -11.96 -20.21 2.75
C VAL A 269 -13.27 -20.60 3.41
N GLY A 270 -13.21 -21.18 4.62
CA GLY A 270 -14.40 -21.56 5.39
C GLY A 270 -15.29 -20.37 5.82
N LYS A 271 -14.84 -19.13 5.63
CA LYS A 271 -15.62 -17.90 5.91
C LYS A 271 -16.12 -17.20 4.65
N LEU A 272 -15.76 -17.68 3.48
CA LEU A 272 -16.14 -17.12 2.20
C LEU A 272 -17.38 -17.82 1.65
N ALA A 273 -18.19 -17.09 0.89
CA ALA A 273 -19.37 -17.64 0.25
C ALA A 273 -19.00 -18.69 -0.80
N THR A 274 -19.68 -19.81 -0.78
CA THR A 274 -19.60 -20.86 -1.81
C THR A 274 -20.33 -20.44 -3.09
N GLY A 275 -19.88 -20.98 -4.23
CA GLY A 275 -20.52 -20.67 -5.52
C GLY A 275 -20.19 -19.28 -6.09
N THR A 276 -19.39 -18.48 -5.40
CA THR A 276 -18.92 -17.17 -5.86
C THR A 276 -17.52 -17.31 -6.46
N ARG A 277 -17.26 -16.56 -7.52
CA ARG A 277 -15.89 -16.41 -8.06
C ARG A 277 -15.19 -15.28 -7.32
N TRP A 278 -13.97 -15.56 -6.86
CA TRP A 278 -13.18 -14.64 -6.06
C TRP A 278 -11.98 -14.12 -6.84
N ARG A 279 -11.63 -12.85 -6.61
CA ARG A 279 -10.34 -12.29 -6.95
C ARG A 279 -9.50 -12.26 -5.68
N VAL A 280 -8.24 -12.70 -5.76
CA VAL A 280 -7.38 -12.93 -4.58
C VAL A 280 -6.04 -12.23 -4.76
N ILE A 281 -5.62 -11.48 -3.75
CA ILE A 281 -4.24 -11.00 -3.63
C ILE A 281 -3.69 -11.58 -2.32
N VAL A 282 -2.54 -12.24 -2.39
CA VAL A 282 -1.79 -12.72 -1.22
C VAL A 282 -0.55 -11.87 -1.07
N GLY A 283 -0.49 -11.09 0.01
CA GLY A 283 0.68 -10.29 0.38
C GLY A 283 1.60 -11.08 1.32
N HIS A 284 2.91 -10.81 1.26
CA HIS A 284 3.90 -11.38 2.17
C HIS A 284 4.98 -10.37 2.55
N CYS A 285 5.52 -10.52 3.76
CA CYS A 285 6.63 -9.76 4.30
C CYS A 285 7.85 -10.68 4.32
N ASP A 286 8.67 -10.67 3.26
CA ASP A 286 9.85 -11.55 3.08
C ASP A 286 9.54 -13.04 3.35
N ALA A 287 8.36 -13.50 2.94
CA ALA A 287 7.84 -14.85 3.24
C ALA A 287 7.18 -15.50 2.00
N ARG A 288 7.80 -15.33 0.83
CA ARG A 288 7.27 -15.80 -0.45
C ARG A 288 6.87 -17.28 -0.46
N PRO A 289 7.70 -18.22 0.05
CA PRO A 289 7.32 -19.64 0.05
C PRO A 289 6.05 -19.93 0.85
N GLN A 290 5.85 -19.25 1.98
CA GLN A 290 4.64 -19.37 2.80
C GLN A 290 3.42 -18.81 2.08
N ALA A 291 3.56 -17.69 1.41
CA ALA A 291 2.49 -17.06 0.63
C ALA A 291 2.07 -17.94 -0.58
N GLU A 292 3.02 -18.58 -1.24
CA GLU A 292 2.75 -19.54 -2.33
C GLU A 292 1.94 -20.74 -1.82
N ARG A 293 2.25 -21.24 -0.61
CA ARG A 293 1.47 -22.33 0.06
C ARG A 293 0.04 -21.88 0.39
N VAL A 294 -0.14 -20.63 0.89
CA VAL A 294 -1.47 -20.04 1.10
C VAL A 294 -2.27 -20.03 -0.20
N LEU A 295 -1.69 -19.48 -1.26
CA LEU A 295 -2.36 -19.33 -2.55
C LEU A 295 -2.70 -20.71 -3.15
N ALA A 296 -1.79 -21.67 -3.12
CA ALA A 296 -2.01 -23.04 -3.58
C ALA A 296 -3.17 -23.71 -2.82
N ALA A 297 -3.23 -23.57 -1.50
CA ALA A 297 -4.31 -24.12 -0.68
C ALA A 297 -5.66 -23.44 -0.96
N MET A 298 -5.69 -22.16 -1.30
CA MET A 298 -6.90 -21.43 -1.69
C MET A 298 -7.39 -21.89 -3.07
N ARG A 299 -6.50 -22.02 -4.07
CA ARG A 299 -6.83 -22.48 -5.43
C ARG A 299 -7.49 -23.87 -5.44
N GLY A 300 -7.11 -24.74 -4.53
CA GLY A 300 -7.73 -26.07 -4.40
C GLY A 300 -9.16 -26.07 -3.84
N ARG A 301 -9.70 -24.92 -3.39
CA ARG A 301 -10.96 -24.85 -2.65
C ARG A 301 -11.90 -23.72 -3.05
N LEU A 302 -11.40 -22.72 -3.76
CA LEU A 302 -12.16 -21.55 -4.23
C LEU A 302 -12.19 -21.51 -5.74
N ALA A 303 -13.30 -21.05 -6.29
CA ALA A 303 -13.37 -20.63 -7.67
C ALA A 303 -12.70 -19.26 -7.79
N ILE A 304 -11.41 -19.24 -8.12
CA ILE A 304 -10.64 -18.00 -8.27
C ILE A 304 -10.70 -17.58 -9.75
N SER A 305 -11.11 -16.34 -10.00
CA SER A 305 -11.10 -15.74 -11.35
C SER A 305 -9.73 -15.20 -11.70
N GLU A 306 -9.03 -14.63 -10.72
CA GLU A 306 -7.72 -14.03 -10.89
C GLU A 306 -7.01 -13.96 -9.53
N ASP A 307 -5.71 -14.21 -9.53
CA ASP A 307 -4.90 -14.12 -8.30
C ASP A 307 -3.52 -13.49 -8.56
N HIS A 308 -3.01 -12.84 -7.52
CA HIS A 308 -1.67 -12.25 -7.49
C HIS A 308 -0.96 -12.53 -6.16
N LEU A 309 0.38 -12.59 -6.26
CA LEU A 309 1.29 -12.64 -5.13
C LEU A 309 2.09 -11.33 -5.09
N VAL A 310 2.15 -10.68 -3.94
CA VAL A 310 2.79 -9.36 -3.78
C VAL A 310 3.68 -9.35 -2.56
N GLU A 311 4.86 -8.77 -2.68
CA GLU A 311 5.70 -8.46 -1.53
C GLU A 311 5.28 -7.12 -0.93
N THR A 312 4.85 -7.15 0.32
CA THR A 312 4.38 -5.98 1.08
C THR A 312 5.55 -5.09 1.46
N GLY A 313 5.39 -3.76 1.33
CA GLY A 313 6.38 -2.76 1.74
C GLY A 313 6.41 -2.49 3.25
N ALA A 314 6.89 -1.32 3.61
CA ALA A 314 6.99 -0.86 5.00
C ALA A 314 5.69 -0.25 5.53
N ALA A 315 4.81 0.24 4.65
CA ALA A 315 3.55 0.91 4.99
C ALA A 315 2.37 -0.03 5.03
#